data_dd9cc0217cba57f5fd476703f8ca2c2e
#
_entry.id   dd9cc0217cba57f5fd476703f8ca2c2e
#
_cell.length_a   1.000
_cell.length_b   1.000
_cell.length_c   1.000
_cell.angle_alpha   90.00
_cell.angle_beta   90.00
_cell.angle_gamma   90.00
#
_symmetry.space_group_name_H-M   'P 1'
#
loop_
_entity.id
_entity.type
_entity.pdbx_description
1 polymer ?
#
loop_
_entity_poly.entity_id
_entity_poly.type
_entity_poly.pdbx_seq_one_letter_code
_entity_poly.pdbx_strand_id
1 'polypeptide(L)'
;MNGTPKWIPVLFGSVMLLMGILILGALFGIVPTDEEGRFLAPPLIIASLGLGFILGGLLLWIPYRTPPSIRTFLFLVVFALVAVVCNWTAFAPGVVYYSSTSIGPVEFSGQADIEGRIVFGIVAVIVNLVFLSTLIGWMKNYLSRRSKEE
;
A
#
# COMPACT_ATOMS: atom_id res chain seq x y z
N MET A 1 9.21 14.99 -26.58
CA MET A 1 8.75 13.98 -25.61
C MET A 1 7.39 14.43 -25.11
N ASN A 2 6.33 13.75 -25.54
CA ASN A 2 4.96 14.09 -25.13
C ASN A 2 4.80 13.74 -23.65
N GLY A 3 4.74 14.79 -22.80
CA GLY A 3 4.54 14.59 -21.35
C GLY A 3 3.19 13.89 -21.11
N THR A 4 3.17 12.95 -20.16
CA THR A 4 1.94 12.29 -19.72
C THR A 4 0.87 13.33 -19.39
N PRO A 5 -0.37 13.17 -19.88
CA PRO A 5 -1.44 14.12 -19.62
C PRO A 5 -1.63 14.34 -18.12
N LYS A 6 -1.74 15.60 -17.70
CA LYS A 6 -1.82 15.97 -16.26
C LYS A 6 -3.06 15.40 -15.54
N TRP A 7 -4.07 14.98 -16.27
CA TRP A 7 -5.30 14.41 -15.70
C TRP A 7 -5.12 12.94 -15.24
N ILE A 8 -4.13 12.20 -15.80
CA ILE A 8 -3.89 10.80 -15.44
C ILE A 8 -3.57 10.64 -13.95
N PRO A 9 -2.56 11.31 -13.36
CA PRO A 9 -2.29 11.17 -11.93
C PRO A 9 -3.45 11.64 -11.04
N VAL A 10 -4.22 12.65 -11.49
CA VAL A 10 -5.40 13.11 -10.76
C VAL A 10 -6.48 12.02 -10.73
N LEU A 11 -6.76 11.39 -11.87
CA LEU A 11 -7.74 10.30 -11.96
C LEU A 11 -7.33 9.11 -11.05
N PHE A 12 -6.09 8.65 -11.18
CA PHE A 12 -5.58 7.56 -10.33
C PHE A 12 -5.61 7.92 -8.85
N GLY A 13 -5.20 9.14 -8.49
CA GLY A 13 -5.27 9.64 -7.12
C GLY A 13 -6.69 9.65 -6.58
N SER A 14 -7.68 10.06 -7.39
CA SER A 14 -9.10 10.05 -7.00
C SER A 14 -9.62 8.64 -6.75
N VAL A 15 -9.27 7.70 -7.62
CA VAL A 15 -9.67 6.29 -7.46
C VAL A 15 -9.06 5.72 -6.18
N MET A 16 -7.78 5.98 -5.91
CA MET A 16 -7.12 5.53 -4.68
C MET A 16 -7.78 6.14 -3.44
N LEU A 17 -8.08 7.44 -3.45
CA LEU A 17 -8.79 8.11 -2.35
C LEU A 17 -10.15 7.46 -2.09
N LEU A 18 -10.94 7.23 -3.14
CA LEU A 18 -12.24 6.58 -3.02
C LEU A 18 -12.12 5.17 -2.43
N MET A 19 -11.19 4.37 -2.92
CA MET A 19 -10.93 3.02 -2.40
C MET A 19 -10.54 3.05 -0.92
N GLY A 20 -9.65 3.96 -0.52
CA GLY A 20 -9.25 4.11 0.88
C GLY A 20 -10.41 4.52 1.80
N ILE A 21 -11.27 5.44 1.34
CA ILE A 21 -12.48 5.86 2.08
C ILE A 21 -13.45 4.69 2.22
N LEU A 22 -13.67 3.90 1.16
CA LEU A 22 -14.55 2.73 1.20
C LEU A 22 -14.03 1.66 2.17
N ILE A 23 -12.71 1.38 2.15
CA ILE A 23 -12.08 0.41 3.07
C ILE A 23 -12.25 0.87 4.53
N LEU A 24 -11.98 2.14 4.84
CA LEU A 24 -12.18 2.66 6.19
C LEU A 24 -13.67 2.74 6.55
N GLY A 25 -14.53 3.09 5.61
CA GLY A 25 -15.98 3.10 5.81
C GLY A 25 -16.53 1.72 6.15
N ALA A 26 -16.03 0.68 5.50
CA ALA A 26 -16.38 -0.70 5.82
C ALA A 26 -15.84 -1.12 7.21
N LEU A 27 -14.62 -0.69 7.57
CA LEU A 27 -14.04 -0.96 8.90
C LEU A 27 -14.87 -0.34 10.02
N PHE A 28 -15.42 0.86 9.81
CA PHE A 28 -16.26 1.56 10.79
C PHE A 28 -17.76 1.21 10.68
N GLY A 29 -18.14 0.25 9.83
CA GLY A 29 -19.53 -0.17 9.64
C GLY A 29 -20.41 0.86 8.92
N ILE A 30 -19.83 1.87 8.27
CA ILE A 30 -20.56 2.90 7.50
C ILE A 30 -20.99 2.30 6.14
N VAL A 31 -20.13 1.46 5.55
CA VAL A 31 -20.45 0.73 4.32
C VAL A 31 -20.99 -0.63 4.73
N PRO A 32 -22.21 -1.00 4.33
CA PRO A 32 -22.76 -2.33 4.63
C PRO A 32 -21.88 -3.39 3.96
N THR A 33 -21.38 -4.29 4.78
CA THR A 33 -20.72 -5.52 4.33
C THR A 33 -21.71 -6.66 4.59
N ASP A 34 -21.77 -7.64 3.69
CA ASP A 34 -22.63 -8.82 3.87
C ASP A 34 -22.34 -9.49 5.22
N GLU A 35 -23.34 -10.18 5.80
CA GLU A 35 -23.28 -10.76 7.15
C GLU A 35 -22.07 -11.69 7.37
N GLU A 36 -21.48 -12.23 6.32
CA GLU A 36 -20.22 -12.99 6.31
C GLU A 36 -18.96 -12.10 6.27
N GLY A 37 -19.12 -10.79 6.10
CA GLY A 37 -18.05 -9.79 5.91
C GLY A 37 -17.22 -9.49 7.15
N ARG A 38 -16.93 -10.49 7.97
CA ARG A 38 -15.86 -10.38 8.97
C ARG A 38 -14.55 -10.31 8.22
N PHE A 39 -13.95 -9.12 8.21
CA PHE A 39 -12.59 -9.00 7.73
C PHE A 39 -11.72 -10.06 8.42
N LEU A 40 -11.15 -10.97 7.63
CA LEU A 40 -10.22 -12.00 8.12
C LEU A 40 -8.92 -11.38 8.65
N ALA A 41 -8.69 -10.10 8.38
CA ALA A 41 -7.52 -9.35 8.81
C ALA A 41 -7.83 -8.52 10.08
N PRO A 42 -6.86 -8.35 10.99
CA PRO A 42 -6.99 -7.47 12.14
C PRO A 42 -7.35 -6.03 11.72
N PRO A 43 -8.16 -5.29 12.50
CA PRO A 43 -8.57 -3.92 12.19
C PRO A 43 -7.41 -2.98 11.86
N LEU A 44 -6.25 -3.17 12.52
CA LEU A 44 -5.03 -2.39 12.26
C LEU A 44 -4.53 -2.56 10.82
N ILE A 45 -4.58 -3.78 10.28
CA ILE A 45 -4.12 -4.06 8.92
C ILE A 45 -5.05 -3.43 7.90
N ILE A 46 -6.37 -3.51 8.14
CA ILE A 46 -7.38 -2.91 7.28
C ILE A 46 -7.26 -1.38 7.32
N ALA A 47 -7.07 -0.80 8.51
CA ALA A 47 -6.82 0.63 8.67
C ALA A 47 -5.53 1.06 7.95
N SER A 48 -4.45 0.29 8.06
CA SER A 48 -3.18 0.56 7.35
C SER A 48 -3.37 0.54 5.84
N LEU A 49 -4.14 -0.41 5.32
CA LEU A 49 -4.47 -0.49 3.90
C LEU A 49 -5.28 0.73 3.45
N GLY A 50 -6.36 1.06 4.15
CA GLY A 50 -7.20 2.22 3.82
C GLY A 50 -6.44 3.55 3.87
N LEU A 51 -5.65 3.77 4.93
CA LEU A 51 -4.79 4.95 5.06
C LEU A 51 -3.71 4.99 3.97
N GLY A 52 -3.12 3.84 3.62
CA GLY A 52 -2.13 3.74 2.54
C GLY A 52 -2.72 4.19 1.19
N PHE A 53 -3.94 3.77 0.88
CA PHE A 53 -4.66 4.23 -0.32
C PHE A 53 -4.97 5.73 -0.29
N ILE A 54 -5.43 6.27 0.84
CA ILE A 54 -5.72 7.71 0.98
C ILE A 54 -4.45 8.53 0.80
N LEU A 55 -3.38 8.22 1.53
CA LEU A 55 -2.13 8.96 1.46
C LEU A 55 -1.44 8.79 0.11
N GLY A 56 -1.52 7.59 -0.50
CA GLY A 56 -1.05 7.35 -1.87
C GLY A 56 -1.79 8.18 -2.90
N GLY A 57 -3.11 8.26 -2.79
CA GLY A 57 -3.95 9.13 -3.62
C GLY A 57 -3.61 10.61 -3.46
N LEU A 58 -3.45 11.08 -2.23
CA LEU A 58 -3.01 12.45 -1.93
C LEU A 58 -1.63 12.74 -2.51
N LEU A 59 -0.70 11.79 -2.41
CA LEU A 59 0.65 11.93 -2.96
C LEU A 59 0.65 12.16 -4.47
N LEU A 60 -0.29 11.52 -5.21
CA LEU A 60 -0.48 11.75 -6.65
C LEU A 60 -1.10 13.12 -6.97
N TRP A 61 -1.86 13.70 -6.05
CA TRP A 61 -2.47 15.03 -6.20
C TRP A 61 -1.52 16.16 -5.86
N ILE A 62 -0.51 15.90 -5.01
CA ILE A 62 0.44 16.93 -4.57
C ILE A 62 1.21 17.49 -5.78
N PRO A 63 1.17 18.82 -6.01
CA PRO A 63 1.87 19.45 -7.11
C PRO A 63 3.39 19.21 -7.03
N TYR A 64 4.04 19.13 -8.19
CA TYR A 64 5.51 18.99 -8.27
C TYR A 64 6.30 20.15 -7.60
N ARG A 65 5.63 21.28 -7.33
CA ARG A 65 6.21 22.43 -6.63
C ARG A 65 6.34 22.27 -5.12
N THR A 66 5.72 21.23 -4.54
CA THR A 66 5.82 20.94 -3.11
C THR A 66 7.25 20.58 -2.73
N PRO A 67 7.78 21.08 -1.58
CA PRO A 67 9.13 20.77 -1.13
C PRO A 67 9.43 19.28 -1.15
N PRO A 68 10.61 18.87 -1.66
CA PRO A 68 10.94 17.45 -1.79
C PRO A 68 10.91 16.70 -0.45
N SER A 69 11.21 17.39 0.66
CA SER A 69 11.16 16.80 2.01
C SER A 69 9.76 16.30 2.39
N ILE A 70 8.71 17.07 2.09
CA ILE A 70 7.32 16.71 2.38
C ILE A 70 6.90 15.51 1.53
N ARG A 71 7.24 15.54 0.24
CA ARG A 71 6.92 14.43 -0.67
C ARG A 71 7.61 13.12 -0.26
N THR A 72 8.91 13.21 0.10
CA THR A 72 9.66 12.05 0.57
C THR A 72 9.11 11.52 1.89
N PHE A 73 8.73 12.39 2.81
CA PHE A 73 8.10 12.00 4.07
C PHE A 73 6.77 11.25 3.83
N LEU A 74 5.88 11.80 3.00
CA LEU A 74 4.61 11.15 2.66
C LEU A 74 4.84 9.81 1.94
N PHE A 75 5.81 9.74 1.04
CA PHE A 75 6.21 8.51 0.37
C PHE A 75 6.66 7.45 1.38
N LEU A 76 7.50 7.83 2.36
CA LEU A 76 7.94 6.93 3.43
C LEU A 76 6.76 6.43 4.27
N VAL A 77 5.81 7.30 4.62
CA VAL A 77 4.61 6.88 5.38
C VAL A 77 3.77 5.88 4.58
N VAL A 78 3.52 6.15 3.29
CA VAL A 78 2.78 5.23 2.42
C VAL A 78 3.49 3.88 2.34
N PHE A 79 4.81 3.87 2.11
CA PHE A 79 5.57 2.62 2.03
C PHE A 79 5.62 1.87 3.36
N ALA A 80 5.66 2.57 4.51
CA ALA A 80 5.57 1.94 5.82
C ALA A 80 4.23 1.22 6.00
N LEU A 81 3.11 1.86 5.62
CA LEU A 81 1.77 1.25 5.70
C LEU A 81 1.66 0.03 4.77
N VAL A 82 2.16 0.14 3.53
CA VAL A 82 2.18 -0.98 2.59
C VAL A 82 3.06 -2.11 3.11
N ALA A 83 4.22 -1.80 3.71
CA ALA A 83 5.09 -2.80 4.32
C ALA A 83 4.39 -3.55 5.45
N VAL A 84 3.64 -2.86 6.31
CA VAL A 84 2.84 -3.50 7.38
C VAL A 84 1.85 -4.50 6.79
N VAL A 85 1.11 -4.12 5.76
CA VAL A 85 0.13 -5.00 5.10
C VAL A 85 0.83 -6.20 4.45
N CYS A 86 1.88 -5.96 3.65
CA CYS A 86 2.60 -7.03 2.96
C CYS A 86 3.27 -8.02 3.93
N ASN A 87 3.91 -7.51 4.99
CA ASN A 87 4.52 -8.37 6.00
C ASN A 87 3.47 -9.19 6.75
N TRP A 88 2.33 -8.58 7.14
CA TRP A 88 1.25 -9.32 7.78
C TRP A 88 0.72 -10.40 6.85
N THR A 89 0.42 -10.07 5.60
CA THR A 89 -0.09 -11.02 4.61
C THR A 89 0.88 -12.19 4.42
N ALA A 90 2.19 -11.92 4.32
CA ALA A 90 3.21 -12.96 4.10
C ALA A 90 3.43 -13.89 5.30
N PHE A 91 3.41 -13.35 6.53
CA PHE A 91 3.94 -14.04 7.71
C PHE A 91 2.91 -14.32 8.81
N ALA A 92 1.70 -13.73 8.76
CA ALA A 92 0.71 -13.96 9.80
C ALA A 92 0.20 -15.41 9.79
N PRO A 93 0.04 -16.02 10.97
CA PRO A 93 -0.59 -17.32 11.08
C PRO A 93 -2.08 -17.23 10.73
N GLY A 94 -2.62 -18.26 10.07
CA GLY A 94 -4.05 -18.35 9.75
C GLY A 94 -4.51 -17.56 8.51
N VAL A 95 -3.59 -16.91 7.79
CA VAL A 95 -3.91 -16.35 6.47
C VAL A 95 -4.01 -17.50 5.48
N VAL A 96 -5.18 -17.63 4.85
CA VAL A 96 -5.47 -18.65 3.84
C VAL A 96 -5.48 -17.99 2.47
N TYR A 97 -4.73 -18.56 1.54
CA TYR A 97 -4.68 -18.11 0.15
C TYR A 97 -5.50 -19.06 -0.71
N TYR A 98 -6.30 -18.48 -1.58
CA TYR A 98 -7.05 -19.22 -2.59
C TYR A 98 -6.47 -18.92 -3.96
N SER A 99 -6.11 -19.93 -4.72
CA SER A 99 -5.81 -19.81 -6.13
C SER A 99 -6.97 -20.36 -6.95
N SER A 100 -7.41 -19.61 -7.95
CA SER A 100 -8.33 -20.10 -8.97
C SER A 100 -7.63 -19.96 -10.33
N THR A 101 -7.50 -21.08 -11.03
CA THR A 101 -6.97 -21.09 -12.41
C THR A 101 -8.05 -21.72 -13.29
N SER A 102 -8.49 -20.97 -14.31
CA SER A 102 -9.42 -21.48 -15.32
C SER A 102 -8.65 -21.80 -16.61
N ILE A 103 -8.76 -23.03 -17.08
CA ILE A 103 -8.25 -23.46 -18.39
C ILE A 103 -9.44 -23.94 -19.21
N GLY A 104 -9.95 -23.07 -20.08
CA GLY A 104 -11.19 -23.33 -20.83
C GLY A 104 -12.40 -23.46 -19.89
N PRO A 105 -13.24 -24.51 -20.04
CA PRO A 105 -14.42 -24.73 -19.19
C PRO A 105 -14.10 -25.33 -17.81
N VAL A 106 -12.83 -25.59 -17.49
CA VAL A 106 -12.43 -26.25 -16.25
C VAL A 106 -11.83 -25.21 -15.30
N GLU A 107 -12.44 -25.07 -14.13
CA GLU A 107 -11.94 -24.24 -13.03
C GLU A 107 -11.26 -25.12 -11.99
N PHE A 108 -9.99 -24.81 -11.70
CA PHE A 108 -9.26 -25.40 -10.57
C PHE A 108 -9.23 -24.35 -9.46
N SER A 109 -9.87 -24.63 -8.34
CA SER A 109 -9.77 -23.82 -7.13
C SER A 109 -9.20 -24.66 -5.99
N GLY A 110 -8.24 -24.11 -5.27
CA GLY A 110 -7.61 -24.80 -4.14
C GLY A 110 -6.92 -23.85 -3.19
N GLN A 111 -6.57 -24.35 -2.00
CA GLN A 111 -5.71 -23.64 -1.06
C GLN A 111 -4.27 -23.63 -1.58
N ALA A 112 -3.73 -22.44 -1.75
CA ALA A 112 -2.37 -22.20 -2.24
C ALA A 112 -1.52 -21.50 -1.17
N ASP A 113 -1.57 -22.00 0.07
CA ASP A 113 -0.97 -21.33 1.23
C ASP A 113 0.53 -21.07 1.08
N ILE A 114 1.28 -22.05 0.55
CA ILE A 114 2.73 -21.92 0.35
C ILE A 114 3.03 -20.96 -0.79
N GLU A 115 2.36 -21.11 -1.92
CA GLU A 115 2.57 -20.27 -3.10
C GLU A 115 2.22 -18.81 -2.80
N GLY A 116 1.08 -18.58 -2.13
CA GLY A 116 0.65 -17.26 -1.69
C GLY A 116 1.67 -16.62 -0.77
N ARG A 117 2.17 -17.35 0.23
CA ARG A 117 3.19 -16.86 1.18
C ARG A 117 4.51 -16.53 0.48
N ILE A 118 4.94 -17.32 -0.50
CA ILE A 118 6.15 -17.04 -1.28
C ILE A 118 5.98 -15.75 -2.08
N VAL A 119 4.86 -15.59 -2.81
CA VAL A 119 4.61 -14.40 -3.61
C VAL A 119 4.56 -13.15 -2.74
N PHE A 120 3.74 -13.16 -1.67
CA PHE A 120 3.66 -12.01 -0.76
C PHE A 120 4.94 -11.80 0.03
N GLY A 121 5.70 -12.85 0.34
CA GLY A 121 7.02 -12.77 0.97
C GLY A 121 8.02 -12.03 0.08
N ILE A 122 8.08 -12.35 -1.21
CA ILE A 122 8.93 -11.65 -2.18
C ILE A 122 8.52 -10.17 -2.27
N VAL A 123 7.23 -9.89 -2.38
CA VAL A 123 6.71 -8.51 -2.41
C VAL A 123 7.08 -7.77 -1.12
N ALA A 124 6.92 -8.40 0.04
CA ALA A 124 7.29 -7.81 1.33
C ALA A 124 8.78 -7.46 1.39
N VAL A 125 9.67 -8.35 0.93
CA VAL A 125 11.12 -8.08 0.86
C VAL A 125 11.41 -6.87 -0.03
N ILE A 126 10.83 -6.81 -1.23
CA ILE A 126 11.03 -5.70 -2.15
C ILE A 126 10.56 -4.38 -1.54
N VAL A 127 9.36 -4.35 -0.96
CA VAL A 127 8.79 -3.15 -0.33
C VAL A 127 9.66 -2.70 0.84
N ASN A 128 10.12 -3.61 1.69
CA ASN A 128 11.00 -3.30 2.81
C ASN A 128 12.36 -2.74 2.34
N LEU A 129 12.95 -3.30 1.28
CA LEU A 129 14.20 -2.79 0.70
C LEU A 129 14.03 -1.37 0.13
N VAL A 130 12.94 -1.11 -0.59
CA VAL A 130 12.62 0.23 -1.12
C VAL A 130 12.42 1.22 0.03
N PHE A 131 11.66 0.83 1.06
CA PHE A 131 11.44 1.65 2.25
C PHE A 131 12.75 2.00 2.95
N LEU A 132 13.59 1.00 3.27
CA LEU A 132 14.86 1.21 3.95
C LEU A 132 15.84 2.05 3.14
N SER A 133 15.97 1.81 1.84
CA SER A 133 16.85 2.60 0.96
C SER A 133 16.42 4.07 0.92
N THR A 134 15.13 4.33 0.82
CA THR A 134 14.58 5.69 0.81
C THR A 134 14.75 6.37 2.16
N LEU A 135 14.54 5.64 3.27
CA LEU A 135 14.74 6.16 4.62
C LEU A 135 16.20 6.56 4.88
N ILE A 136 17.14 5.71 4.49
CA ILE A 136 18.58 5.98 4.61
C ILE A 136 18.97 7.21 3.78
N GLY A 137 18.48 7.31 2.55
CA GLY A 137 18.71 8.47 1.69
C GLY A 137 18.16 9.76 2.29
N TRP A 138 16.94 9.71 2.83
CA TRP A 138 16.31 10.85 3.51
C TRP A 138 17.09 11.26 4.76
N MET A 139 17.50 10.32 5.61
CA MET A 139 18.31 10.59 6.81
C MET A 139 19.66 11.23 6.47
N LYS A 140 20.39 10.70 5.48
CA LYS A 140 21.65 11.28 5.04
C LYS A 140 21.50 12.74 4.59
N ASN A 141 20.47 13.02 3.81
CA ASN A 141 20.18 14.37 3.34
C ASN A 141 19.79 15.32 4.49
N TYR A 142 19.06 14.82 5.48
CA TYR A 142 18.66 15.59 6.66
C TYR A 142 19.88 15.95 7.51
N LEU A 143 20.75 14.99 7.83
CA LEU A 143 21.96 15.19 8.61
C LEU A 143 22.96 16.11 7.91
N SER A 144 23.13 15.96 6.59
CA SER A 144 24.02 16.84 5.80
C SER A 144 23.57 18.30 5.74
N ARG A 145 22.26 18.56 5.85
CA ARG A 145 21.75 19.95 5.92
C ARG A 145 22.04 20.57 7.27
N ARG A 146 21.83 19.84 8.36
CA ARG A 146 22.07 20.31 9.71
C ARG A 146 23.54 20.65 9.96
N SER A 147 24.48 19.83 9.45
CA SER A 147 25.93 20.08 9.54
C SER A 147 26.43 21.31 8.77
N LYS A 148 25.62 21.94 7.93
CA LYS A 148 25.95 23.15 7.20
C LYS A 148 25.41 24.43 7.84
N GLU A 149 24.54 24.28 8.82
CA GLU A 149 23.91 25.38 9.56
C GLU A 149 24.65 25.65 10.90
N GLU A 150 25.52 24.73 11.33
CA GLU A 150 26.47 24.89 12.45
C GLU A 150 27.85 25.39 11.96
#